data_89bb2be850e6346f45ca93053ffd955c
#
_entry.id   89bb2be850e6346f45ca93053ffd955c
#
_cell.length_a   1.000
_cell.length_b   1.000
_cell.length_c   1.000
_cell.angle_alpha   90.00
_cell.angle_beta   90.00
_cell.angle_gamma   90.00
#
_symmetry.space_group_name_H-M   'P 1'
#
loop_
_entity.id
_entity.type
_entity.pdbx_description
1 polymer ?
#
loop_
_entity_poly.entity_id
_entity_poly.type
_entity_poly.pdbx_seq_one_letter_code
_entity_poly.pdbx_strand_id
1 'polypeptide(L)'
;DCDVAVLFIETSGRLPMCGHGTIGTVTIAVENGLVRPREPGRLSLDTPAGRVDASFRQEGRFVEEVRLTNVPSYLHAEGLAARVDGLGEVVVDVAYGGNFYAIVEPQRAFRDMADHSAADLVTLGRRLRDALNAAHDFVHPERPGIG
;
A
#
# COMPACT_ATOMS: atom_id res chain seq x y z
N ASP A 1 -0.23 15.50 -15.40
CA ASP A 1 0.55 15.13 -16.59
C ASP A 1 1.49 13.94 -16.31
N CYS A 2 0.93 12.72 -16.29
CA CYS A 2 1.70 11.48 -16.17
C CYS A 2 1.80 10.76 -17.52
N ASP A 3 2.70 9.77 -17.62
CA ASP A 3 2.87 8.98 -18.83
C ASP A 3 1.76 7.94 -18.98
N VAL A 4 1.25 7.41 -17.86
CA VAL A 4 0.22 6.38 -17.82
C VAL A 4 -0.65 6.53 -16.57
N ALA A 5 -1.93 6.20 -16.68
CA ALA A 5 -2.84 6.05 -15.52
C ALA A 5 -3.00 4.57 -15.17
N VAL A 6 -3.03 4.25 -13.89
CA VAL A 6 -3.08 2.87 -13.38
C VAL A 6 -4.14 2.73 -12.30
N LEU A 7 -4.95 1.69 -12.41
CA LEU A 7 -5.87 1.26 -11.37
C LEU A 7 -5.44 -0.12 -10.86
N PHE A 8 -5.23 -0.24 -9.56
CA PHE A 8 -4.91 -1.52 -8.92
C PHE A 8 -6.21 -2.18 -8.46
N ILE A 9 -6.48 -3.38 -9.00
CA ILE A 9 -7.66 -4.17 -8.67
C ILE A 9 -7.19 -5.52 -8.15
N GLU A 10 -7.68 -5.88 -6.99
CA GLU A 10 -7.41 -7.17 -6.34
C GLU A 10 -8.69 -7.83 -5.86
N THR A 11 -8.61 -9.03 -5.30
CA THR A 11 -9.78 -9.82 -4.87
C THR A 11 -10.62 -9.14 -3.78
N SER A 12 -10.05 -8.25 -2.98
CA SER A 12 -10.75 -7.49 -1.95
C SER A 12 -11.28 -6.14 -2.44
N GLY A 13 -10.95 -5.74 -3.67
CA GLY A 13 -11.43 -4.49 -4.26
C GLY A 13 -10.35 -3.66 -4.95
N ARG A 14 -10.47 -2.35 -4.84
CA ARG A 14 -9.53 -1.39 -5.43
C ARG A 14 -8.52 -0.93 -4.38
N LEU A 15 -7.26 -0.88 -4.78
CA LEU A 15 -6.21 -0.27 -3.95
C LEU A 15 -5.85 1.10 -4.52
N PRO A 16 -5.73 2.14 -3.67
CA PRO A 16 -5.23 3.45 -4.11
C PRO A 16 -3.80 3.39 -4.63
N MET A 17 -2.95 2.55 -4.02
CA MET A 17 -1.56 2.34 -4.43
C MET A 17 -1.11 0.90 -4.17
N CYS A 18 -0.30 0.35 -5.08
CA CYS A 18 0.32 -0.96 -4.93
C CYS A 18 1.76 -0.93 -5.44
N GLY A 19 2.75 -1.09 -4.54
CA GLY A 19 4.18 -1.00 -4.88
C GLY A 19 4.63 -2.07 -5.88
N HIS A 20 4.38 -3.35 -5.58
CA HIS A 20 4.76 -4.43 -6.50
C HIS A 20 3.89 -4.44 -7.77
N GLY A 21 2.63 -4.00 -7.69
CA GLY A 21 1.80 -3.78 -8.87
C GLY A 21 2.38 -2.70 -9.78
N THR A 22 2.94 -1.63 -9.22
CA THR A 22 3.65 -0.58 -9.97
C THR A 22 4.89 -1.15 -10.66
N ILE A 23 5.71 -1.94 -9.96
CA ILE A 23 6.89 -2.60 -10.55
C ILE A 23 6.46 -3.47 -11.74
N GLY A 24 5.45 -4.32 -11.57
CA GLY A 24 4.93 -5.16 -12.63
C GLY A 24 4.36 -4.36 -13.80
N THR A 25 3.63 -3.28 -13.53
CA THR A 25 3.07 -2.40 -14.56
C THR A 25 4.17 -1.75 -15.39
N VAL A 26 5.19 -1.18 -14.76
CA VAL A 26 6.33 -0.57 -15.45
C VAL A 26 7.04 -1.60 -16.32
N THR A 27 7.35 -2.78 -15.75
CA THR A 27 8.01 -3.87 -16.47
C THR A 27 7.22 -4.26 -17.70
N ILE A 28 5.94 -4.62 -17.57
CA ILE A 28 5.09 -5.07 -18.67
C ILE A 28 4.89 -3.97 -19.71
N ALA A 29 4.62 -2.74 -19.26
CA ALA A 29 4.33 -1.63 -20.17
C ALA A 29 5.55 -1.27 -21.03
N VAL A 30 6.75 -1.28 -20.47
CA VAL A 30 7.99 -0.98 -21.17
C VAL A 30 8.38 -2.12 -22.10
N GLU A 31 8.43 -3.37 -21.61
CA GLU A 31 8.85 -4.54 -22.38
C GLU A 31 7.96 -4.83 -23.60
N ASN A 32 6.67 -4.49 -23.51
CA ASN A 32 5.69 -4.71 -24.58
C ASN A 32 5.38 -3.43 -25.39
N GLY A 33 6.06 -2.32 -25.11
CA GLY A 33 5.87 -1.07 -25.84
C GLY A 33 4.48 -0.46 -25.69
N LEU A 34 3.80 -0.75 -24.56
CA LEU A 34 2.45 -0.24 -24.26
C LEU A 34 2.48 1.24 -23.88
N VAL A 35 3.63 1.74 -23.46
CA VAL A 35 3.86 3.13 -23.11
C VAL A 35 5.17 3.62 -23.73
N ARG A 36 5.19 4.90 -24.08
CA ARG A 36 6.43 5.59 -24.50
C ARG A 36 6.78 6.61 -23.42
N PRO A 37 7.78 6.31 -22.57
CA PRO A 37 8.23 7.24 -21.55
C PRO A 37 8.68 8.57 -22.18
N ARG A 38 8.32 9.70 -21.60
CA ARG A 38 8.76 11.04 -22.03
C ARG A 38 10.25 11.24 -21.76
N GLU A 39 10.75 10.59 -20.70
CA GLU A 39 12.18 10.58 -20.36
C GLU A 39 12.71 9.14 -20.39
N PRO A 40 13.83 8.87 -21.09
CA PRO A 40 14.44 7.55 -21.09
C PRO A 40 14.72 7.04 -19.66
N GLY A 41 14.34 5.79 -19.38
CA GLY A 41 14.57 5.17 -18.07
C GLY A 41 13.66 5.69 -16.93
N ARG A 42 12.64 6.49 -17.23
CA ARG A 42 11.68 7.01 -16.26
C ARG A 42 10.24 6.87 -16.76
N LEU A 43 9.33 6.66 -15.83
CA LEU A 43 7.90 6.59 -16.10
C LEU A 43 7.15 7.22 -14.93
N SER A 44 6.25 8.14 -15.23
CA SER A 44 5.35 8.72 -14.22
C SER A 44 3.96 8.08 -14.35
N LEU A 45 3.43 7.63 -13.21
CA LEU A 45 2.14 6.95 -13.12
C LEU A 45 1.14 7.82 -12.36
N ASP A 46 -0.05 7.97 -12.91
CA ASP A 46 -1.20 8.54 -12.22
C ASP A 46 -1.98 7.41 -11.57
N THR A 47 -1.98 7.40 -10.23
CA THR A 47 -2.69 6.39 -9.43
C THR A 47 -3.77 7.07 -8.60
N PRO A 48 -4.77 6.35 -8.06
CA PRO A 48 -5.75 6.94 -7.15
C PRO A 48 -5.11 7.63 -5.94
N ALA A 49 -3.99 7.11 -5.43
CA ALA A 49 -3.22 7.75 -4.35
C ALA A 49 -2.47 9.00 -4.79
N GLY A 50 -2.29 9.21 -6.09
CA GLY A 50 -1.57 10.33 -6.68
C GLY A 50 -0.46 9.89 -7.62
N ARG A 51 0.43 10.84 -7.94
CA ARG A 51 1.55 10.58 -8.83
C ARG A 51 2.61 9.73 -8.15
N VAL A 52 3.02 8.67 -8.87
CA VAL A 52 4.15 7.80 -8.52
C VAL A 52 5.18 7.90 -9.62
N ASP A 53 6.42 8.18 -9.27
CA ASP A 53 7.52 8.26 -10.22
C ASP A 53 8.34 6.97 -10.14
N ALA A 54 8.59 6.35 -11.30
CA ALA A 54 9.42 5.16 -11.41
C ALA A 54 10.64 5.45 -12.28
N SER A 55 11.79 4.93 -11.87
CA SER A 55 12.97 4.78 -12.73
C SER A 55 13.19 3.31 -13.00
N PHE A 56 13.66 2.98 -14.20
CA PHE A 56 13.92 1.59 -14.57
C PHE A 56 15.20 1.45 -15.37
N ARG A 57 15.83 0.30 -15.27
CA ARG A 57 16.97 -0.11 -16.08
C ARG A 57 16.53 -1.22 -17.03
N GLN A 58 16.85 -1.05 -18.30
CA GLN A 58 16.47 -1.98 -19.36
C GLN A 58 17.72 -2.49 -20.09
N GLU A 59 17.75 -3.80 -20.34
CA GLU A 59 18.75 -4.43 -21.19
C GLU A 59 18.06 -5.14 -22.36
N GLY A 60 18.33 -4.67 -23.57
CA GLY A 60 17.58 -5.10 -24.75
C GLY A 60 16.10 -4.76 -24.59
N ARG A 61 15.23 -5.76 -24.59
CA ARG A 61 13.79 -5.58 -24.37
C ARG A 61 13.34 -5.79 -22.92
N PHE A 62 14.23 -6.27 -22.05
CA PHE A 62 13.87 -6.68 -20.70
C PHE A 62 14.17 -5.58 -19.67
N VAL A 63 13.24 -5.36 -18.75
CA VAL A 63 13.41 -4.47 -17.60
C VAL A 63 14.00 -5.30 -16.45
N GLU A 64 15.21 -4.96 -16.03
CA GLU A 64 15.92 -5.69 -14.98
C GLU A 64 15.71 -5.10 -13.60
N GLU A 65 15.44 -3.81 -13.52
CA GLU A 65 15.26 -3.13 -12.25
C GLU A 65 14.19 -2.04 -12.39
N VAL A 66 13.33 -1.93 -11.40
CA VAL A 66 12.40 -0.82 -11.24
C VAL A 66 12.54 -0.27 -9.83
N ARG A 67 12.78 1.03 -9.73
CA ARG A 67 12.76 1.79 -8.47
C ARG A 67 11.62 2.79 -8.52
N LEU A 68 10.77 2.80 -7.51
CA LEU A 68 9.66 3.75 -7.42
C LEU A 68 9.87 4.75 -6.27
N THR A 69 9.42 5.99 -6.50
CA THR A 69 9.19 6.99 -5.48
C THR A 69 7.69 7.09 -5.29
N ASN A 70 7.23 6.63 -4.13
CA ASN A 70 5.82 6.57 -3.78
C ASN A 70 5.28 7.97 -3.44
N VAL A 71 3.95 8.08 -3.29
CA VAL A 71 3.31 9.25 -2.70
C VAL A 71 3.84 9.52 -1.28
N PRO A 72 3.77 10.75 -0.77
CA PRO A 72 4.18 11.07 0.60
C PRO A 72 3.54 10.17 1.63
N SER A 73 4.33 9.78 2.64
CA SER A 73 3.84 9.02 3.79
C SER A 73 3.79 9.90 5.04
N TYR A 74 2.85 9.61 5.93
CA TYR A 74 2.70 10.33 7.19
C TYR A 74 2.04 9.45 8.27
N LEU A 75 2.30 9.80 9.53
CA LEU A 75 1.57 9.23 10.67
C LEU A 75 0.19 9.91 10.73
N HIS A 76 -0.86 9.10 10.59
CA HIS A 76 -2.24 9.60 10.59
C HIS A 76 -2.80 9.68 12.01
N ALA A 77 -2.56 8.66 12.81
CA ALA A 77 -2.98 8.62 14.22
C ALA A 77 -2.01 7.74 15.03
N GLU A 78 -1.82 8.07 16.28
CA GLU A 78 -0.94 7.39 17.23
C GLU A 78 -1.76 6.85 18.41
N GLY A 79 -1.45 5.64 18.84
CA GLY A 79 -2.00 5.08 20.08
C GLY A 79 -3.48 4.76 20.05
N LEU A 80 -4.06 4.39 18.90
CA LEU A 80 -5.46 4.00 18.81
C LEU A 80 -5.69 2.65 19.47
N ALA A 81 -6.61 2.59 20.45
CA ALA A 81 -7.01 1.35 21.10
C ALA A 81 -8.16 0.68 20.34
N ALA A 82 -8.02 -0.60 20.07
CA ALA A 82 -9.06 -1.43 19.48
C ALA A 82 -9.25 -2.72 20.31
N ARG A 83 -10.49 -3.15 20.48
CA ARG A 83 -10.79 -4.44 21.10
C ARG A 83 -10.96 -5.49 20.01
N VAL A 84 -10.07 -6.48 20.02
CA VAL A 84 -9.99 -7.53 18.99
C VAL A 84 -10.29 -8.89 19.60
N ASP A 85 -11.27 -9.59 19.05
CA ASP A 85 -11.61 -10.94 19.48
C ASP A 85 -10.44 -11.90 19.28
N GLY A 86 -10.03 -12.56 20.37
CA GLY A 86 -8.89 -13.46 20.41
C GLY A 86 -7.56 -12.80 20.81
N LEU A 87 -7.47 -11.46 20.82
CA LEU A 87 -6.28 -10.71 21.30
C LEU A 87 -6.58 -9.86 22.55
N GLY A 88 -7.83 -9.39 22.71
CA GLY A 88 -8.18 -8.42 23.74
C GLY A 88 -7.99 -6.98 23.25
N GLU A 89 -7.49 -6.11 24.13
CA GLU A 89 -7.16 -4.72 23.77
C GLU A 89 -5.80 -4.65 23.09
N VAL A 90 -5.77 -4.04 21.91
CA VAL A 90 -4.58 -3.82 21.07
C VAL A 90 -4.46 -2.33 20.82
N VAL A 91 -3.28 -1.78 21.00
CA VAL A 91 -2.95 -0.39 20.65
C VAL A 91 -2.18 -0.39 19.33
N VAL A 92 -2.55 0.49 18.42
CA VAL A 92 -1.95 0.59 17.09
C VAL A 92 -1.66 2.03 16.73
N ASP A 93 -0.66 2.23 15.89
CA ASP A 93 -0.48 3.46 15.15
C ASP A 93 -1.06 3.27 13.74
N VAL A 94 -1.60 4.34 13.16
CA VAL A 94 -2.10 4.31 11.79
C VAL A 94 -1.29 5.27 10.95
N ALA A 95 -0.64 4.73 9.93
CA ALA A 95 0.15 5.51 8.97
C ALA A 95 -0.44 5.39 7.56
N TYR A 96 -0.21 6.42 6.76
CA TYR A 96 -0.53 6.45 5.33
C TYR A 96 0.75 6.37 4.50
N GLY A 97 0.71 5.56 3.44
CA GLY A 97 1.79 5.42 2.46
C GLY A 97 1.24 5.01 1.10
N GLY A 98 0.14 5.66 0.67
CA GLY A 98 -0.65 5.29 -0.51
C GLY A 98 -1.89 4.47 -0.16
N ASN A 99 -1.87 3.78 0.98
CA ASN A 99 -3.00 3.17 1.69
C ASN A 99 -2.82 3.47 3.18
N PHE A 100 -3.87 3.28 3.97
CA PHE A 100 -3.79 3.30 5.43
C PHE A 100 -3.34 1.94 5.97
N TYR A 101 -2.44 1.96 6.93
CA TYR A 101 -1.89 0.77 7.58
C TYR A 101 -2.00 0.91 9.10
N ALA A 102 -2.64 -0.05 9.75
CA ALA A 102 -2.55 -0.20 11.19
C ALA A 102 -1.26 -0.95 11.53
N ILE A 103 -0.39 -0.32 12.31
CA ILE A 103 0.91 -0.84 12.72
C ILE A 103 0.79 -1.31 14.16
N VAL A 104 1.05 -2.59 14.38
CA VAL A 104 1.01 -3.24 15.69
C VAL A 104 2.43 -3.46 16.15
N GLU A 105 2.87 -2.71 17.14
CA GLU A 105 4.14 -2.95 17.82
C GLU A 105 3.99 -4.08 18.85
N PRO A 106 5.10 -4.77 19.22
CA PRO A 106 5.08 -5.78 20.27
C PRO A 106 4.48 -5.24 21.57
N GLN A 107 3.48 -5.92 22.09
CA GLN A 107 2.73 -5.54 23.28
C GLN A 107 2.18 -6.77 24.01
N ARG A 108 1.52 -6.57 25.16
CA ARG A 108 1.01 -7.68 25.97
C ARG A 108 0.06 -8.60 25.18
N ALA A 109 -0.79 -8.03 24.34
CA ALA A 109 -1.77 -8.76 23.55
C ALA A 109 -1.16 -9.43 22.31
N PHE A 110 -0.04 -8.89 21.79
CA PHE A 110 0.63 -9.39 20.60
C PHE A 110 2.15 -9.16 20.73
N ARG A 111 2.92 -10.21 20.93
CA ARG A 111 4.37 -10.11 21.18
C ARG A 111 5.19 -10.24 19.92
N ASP A 112 4.93 -11.27 19.12
CA ASP A 112 5.68 -11.56 17.91
C ASP A 112 4.80 -12.28 16.88
N MET A 113 5.04 -12.04 15.60
CA MET A 113 4.42 -12.79 14.52
C MET A 113 4.80 -14.28 14.55
N ALA A 114 6.00 -14.60 15.02
CA ALA A 114 6.47 -15.97 15.13
C ALA A 114 5.68 -16.85 16.12
N ASP A 115 4.93 -16.22 17.04
CA ASP A 115 4.04 -16.93 17.98
C ASP A 115 2.73 -17.42 17.32
N HIS A 116 2.49 -17.07 16.06
CA HIS A 116 1.24 -17.32 15.35
C HIS A 116 1.46 -18.04 14.02
N SER A 117 0.50 -18.87 13.62
CA SER A 117 0.47 -19.39 12.26
C SER A 117 0.06 -18.30 11.26
N ALA A 118 0.40 -18.49 9.97
CA ALA A 118 -0.04 -17.56 8.93
C ALA A 118 -1.58 -17.44 8.86
N ALA A 119 -2.32 -18.52 9.11
CA ALA A 119 -3.79 -18.52 9.16
C ALA A 119 -4.33 -17.69 10.32
N ASP A 120 -3.69 -17.79 11.50
CA ASP A 120 -4.04 -16.98 12.67
C ASP A 120 -3.79 -15.50 12.39
N LEU A 121 -2.61 -15.16 11.84
CA LEU A 121 -2.27 -13.77 11.50
C LEU A 121 -3.27 -13.15 10.52
N VAL A 122 -3.69 -13.89 9.48
CA VAL A 122 -4.74 -13.44 8.55
C VAL A 122 -6.06 -13.18 9.28
N THR A 123 -6.44 -14.09 10.19
CA THR A 123 -7.69 -13.97 10.96
C THR A 123 -7.64 -12.78 11.92
N LEU A 124 -6.56 -12.64 12.67
CA LEU A 124 -6.36 -11.56 13.63
C LEU A 124 -6.26 -10.20 12.93
N GLY A 125 -5.53 -10.13 11.81
CA GLY A 125 -5.43 -8.91 11.01
C GLY A 125 -6.77 -8.44 10.45
N ARG A 126 -7.61 -9.36 9.98
CA ARG A 126 -8.98 -9.03 9.53
C ARG A 126 -9.83 -8.48 10.69
N ARG A 127 -9.83 -9.14 11.84
CA ARG A 127 -10.57 -8.69 13.02
C ARG A 127 -10.11 -7.32 13.51
N LEU A 128 -8.80 -7.09 13.53
CA LEU A 128 -8.24 -5.78 13.90
C LEU A 128 -8.68 -4.69 12.92
N ARG A 129 -8.55 -4.94 11.62
CA ARG A 129 -9.00 -4.01 10.58
C ARG A 129 -10.48 -3.68 10.73
N ASP A 130 -11.32 -4.70 10.90
CA ASP A 130 -12.77 -4.53 11.00
C ASP A 130 -13.15 -3.76 12.29
N ALA A 131 -12.46 -4.00 13.40
CA ALA A 131 -12.65 -3.27 14.64
C ALA A 131 -12.24 -1.79 14.52
N LEU A 132 -11.11 -1.51 13.86
CA LEU A 132 -10.65 -0.14 13.62
C LEU A 132 -11.58 0.61 12.67
N ASN A 133 -12.00 0.00 11.56
CA ASN A 133 -12.92 0.62 10.61
C ASN A 133 -14.33 0.84 11.19
N ALA A 134 -14.75 0.05 12.19
CA ALA A 134 -16.01 0.28 12.88
C ALA A 134 -15.95 1.47 13.87
N ALA A 135 -14.76 1.79 14.36
CA ALA A 135 -14.56 2.83 15.37
C ALA A 135 -14.05 4.17 14.81
N HIS A 136 -13.41 4.13 13.65
CA HIS A 136 -12.72 5.30 13.07
C HIS A 136 -12.92 5.39 11.56
N ASP A 137 -12.99 6.63 11.07
CA ASP A 137 -12.96 6.93 9.64
C ASP A 137 -11.54 7.34 9.25
N PHE A 138 -10.89 6.53 8.41
CA PHE A 138 -9.56 6.82 7.90
C PHE A 138 -9.66 7.47 6.53
N VAL A 139 -9.59 8.79 6.48
CA VAL A 139 -9.75 9.58 5.25
C VAL A 139 -8.51 10.44 5.03
N HIS A 140 -8.01 10.45 3.79
CA HIS A 140 -6.87 11.29 3.44
C HIS A 140 -7.27 12.78 3.51
N PRO A 141 -6.53 13.64 4.24
CA PRO A 141 -6.93 15.02 4.50
C PRO A 141 -7.10 15.88 3.24
N GLU A 142 -6.30 15.63 2.21
CA GLU A 142 -6.36 16.38 0.94
C GLU A 142 -7.11 15.64 -0.17
N ARG A 143 -7.45 14.36 0.03
CA ARG A 143 -8.08 13.49 -0.97
C ARG A 143 -9.16 12.64 -0.34
N PRO A 144 -10.34 13.20 -0.06
CA PRO A 144 -11.39 12.52 0.71
C PRO A 144 -11.99 11.28 0.01
N GLY A 145 -11.65 11.01 -1.24
CA GLY A 145 -11.99 9.76 -1.93
C GLY A 145 -11.06 8.58 -1.62
N ILE A 146 -10.05 8.77 -0.76
CA ILE A 146 -9.12 7.74 -0.28
C ILE A 146 -9.39 7.51 1.19
N GLY A 147 -9.92 6.33 1.50
CA GLY A 147 -10.23 5.88 2.85
C GLY A 147 -10.52 4.39 2.86
#